data_a52eee40c94c2b019b017027cfd3ad7a
#
_entry.id   a52eee40c94c2b019b017027cfd3ad7a
#
_cell.length_a   1.000
_cell.length_b   1.000
_cell.length_c   1.000
_cell.angle_alpha   90.00
_cell.angle_beta   90.00
_cell.angle_gamma   90.00
#
_symmetry.space_group_name_H-M   'P 1'
#
loop_
_entity.id
_entity.type
_entity.pdbx_description
1 polymer ?
#
loop_
_entity_poly.entity_id
_entity_poly.type
_entity_poly.pdbx_seq_one_letter_code
_entity_poly.pdbx_strand_id
1 'polypeptide(L)'
;MKLKFYLDEETEEVSTEYLPSKPFGGLGNILHGGIQTGLFDEIMGWTAHSLTGEMGVTSKLKVEFLEPVYLGKRIKVYCHLTSRSGPEVHLEARIETPDGAVCSVATGTYYLLPRARFQKLIYGRE
;
A
#
# COMPACT_ATOMS: atom_id res chain seq x y z
N MET A 1 -5.76 10.15 5.86
CA MET A 1 -6.53 9.50 4.77
C MET A 1 -7.42 8.42 5.35
N LYS A 2 -8.69 8.46 5.02
CA LYS A 2 -9.60 7.36 5.40
C LYS A 2 -9.83 6.52 4.16
N LEU A 3 -9.22 5.35 4.14
CA LEU A 3 -9.32 4.43 3.02
C LEU A 3 -10.14 3.22 3.41
N LYS A 4 -10.91 2.71 2.46
CA LYS A 4 -11.60 1.44 2.63
C LYS A 4 -10.92 0.42 1.75
N PHE A 5 -10.58 -0.72 2.33
CA PHE A 5 -9.87 -1.78 1.62
C PHE A 5 -10.81 -2.94 1.36
N TYR A 6 -10.71 -3.50 0.18
CA TYR A 6 -11.53 -4.61 -0.27
C TYR A 6 -10.62 -5.77 -0.66
N LEU A 7 -10.93 -6.94 -0.13
CA LEU A 7 -10.20 -8.17 -0.46
C LEU A 7 -11.04 -9.00 -1.41
N ASP A 8 -10.48 -9.33 -2.57
CA ASP A 8 -11.06 -10.32 -3.47
C ASP A 8 -10.59 -11.69 -2.99
N GLU A 9 -11.50 -12.49 -2.44
CA GLU A 9 -11.12 -13.76 -1.84
C GLU A 9 -10.66 -14.80 -2.85
N GLU A 10 -11.07 -14.68 -4.11
CA GLU A 10 -10.61 -15.61 -5.15
C GLU A 10 -9.19 -15.32 -5.60
N THR A 11 -8.89 -14.04 -5.86
CA THR A 11 -7.56 -13.64 -6.35
C THR A 11 -6.62 -13.26 -5.22
N GLU A 12 -7.15 -13.03 -4.02
CA GLU A 12 -6.43 -12.51 -2.86
C GLU A 12 -5.84 -11.12 -3.11
N GLU A 13 -6.38 -10.40 -4.09
CA GLU A 13 -5.96 -9.03 -4.36
C GLU A 13 -6.74 -8.06 -3.47
N VAL A 14 -6.02 -7.13 -2.84
CA VAL A 14 -6.60 -6.06 -2.03
C VAL A 14 -6.64 -4.81 -2.87
N SER A 15 -7.72 -4.06 -2.78
CA SER A 15 -7.86 -2.81 -3.53
C SER A 15 -8.46 -1.71 -2.67
N THR A 16 -8.21 -0.48 -3.08
CA THR A 16 -8.85 0.70 -2.51
C THR A 16 -8.98 1.77 -3.58
N GLU A 17 -9.82 2.75 -3.30
CA GLU A 17 -9.97 3.90 -4.17
C GLU A 17 -9.59 5.15 -3.39
N TYR A 18 -9.06 6.14 -4.10
CA TYR A 18 -8.67 7.40 -3.52
C TYR A 18 -8.95 8.53 -4.49
N LEU A 19 -9.54 9.62 -3.97
CA LEU A 19 -9.78 10.81 -4.76
C LEU A 19 -8.83 11.90 -4.27
N PRO A 20 -7.69 12.12 -4.96
CA PRO A 20 -6.78 13.17 -4.56
C PRO A 20 -7.41 14.54 -4.86
N SER A 21 -7.61 15.33 -3.82
CA SER A 21 -8.33 16.59 -3.94
C SER A 21 -7.56 17.81 -3.45
N LYS A 22 -6.40 17.60 -2.81
CA LYS A 22 -5.61 18.71 -2.25
C LYS A 22 -4.18 18.66 -2.74
N PRO A 23 -3.58 19.82 -3.07
CA PRO A 23 -2.19 19.88 -3.53
C PRO A 23 -1.21 19.79 -2.36
N PHE A 24 -0.90 18.59 -1.91
CA PHE A 24 0.04 18.39 -0.81
C PHE A 24 1.50 18.51 -1.29
N GLY A 25 1.97 19.73 -1.53
CA GLY A 25 3.36 19.97 -1.88
C GLY A 25 3.80 19.45 -3.24
N GLY A 26 2.87 19.05 -4.10
CA GLY A 26 3.18 18.63 -5.46
C GLY A 26 3.25 19.81 -6.42
N LEU A 27 3.45 19.52 -7.70
CA LEU A 27 3.49 20.52 -8.75
C LEU A 27 2.09 20.69 -9.34
N GLY A 28 1.49 21.86 -9.10
CA GLY A 28 0.19 22.20 -9.67
C GLY A 28 -0.89 21.18 -9.31
N ASN A 29 -1.44 20.52 -10.30
CA ASN A 29 -2.53 19.56 -10.13
C ASN A 29 -2.05 18.10 -10.10
N ILE A 30 -0.78 17.87 -9.83
CA ILE A 30 -0.21 16.53 -9.78
C ILE A 30 -0.10 16.09 -8.33
N LEU A 31 -0.49 14.84 -8.05
CA LEU A 31 -0.40 14.28 -6.73
C LEU A 31 1.05 14.01 -6.36
N HIS A 32 1.46 14.50 -5.19
CA HIS A 32 2.83 14.35 -4.69
C HIS A 32 3.22 12.88 -4.55
N GLY A 33 4.47 12.57 -4.95
CA GLY A 33 4.99 11.20 -4.86
C GLY A 33 5.01 10.63 -3.46
N GLY A 34 5.21 11.47 -2.45
CA GLY A 34 5.15 11.05 -1.05
C GLY A 34 3.76 10.55 -0.64
N ILE A 35 2.70 11.15 -1.18
CA ILE A 35 1.33 10.68 -0.92
C ILE A 35 1.11 9.33 -1.60
N GLN A 36 1.58 9.17 -2.83
CA GLN A 36 1.49 7.89 -3.54
C GLN A 36 2.24 6.80 -2.77
N THR A 37 3.43 7.11 -2.27
CA THR A 37 4.22 6.17 -1.47
C THR A 37 3.47 5.77 -0.20
N GLY A 38 2.82 6.73 0.46
CA GLY A 38 1.99 6.47 1.62
C GLY A 38 0.82 5.55 1.32
N LEU A 39 0.18 5.73 0.16
CA LEU A 39 -0.90 4.84 -0.28
C LEU A 39 -0.40 3.40 -0.46
N PHE A 40 0.78 3.25 -1.07
CA PHE A 40 1.37 1.92 -1.23
C PHE A 40 1.69 1.27 0.10
N ASP A 41 2.29 2.02 1.02
CA ASP A 41 2.62 1.48 2.34
C ASP A 41 1.36 1.05 3.10
N GLU A 42 0.31 1.86 3.04
CA GLU A 42 -0.98 1.53 3.66
C GLU A 42 -1.56 0.23 3.10
N ILE A 43 -1.67 0.13 1.78
CA ILE A 43 -2.31 -1.05 1.18
C ILE A 43 -1.47 -2.30 1.36
N MET A 44 -0.14 -2.19 1.34
CA MET A 44 0.74 -3.33 1.57
C MET A 44 0.62 -3.85 3.00
N GLY A 45 0.57 -2.95 3.97
CA GLY A 45 0.35 -3.34 5.36
C GLY A 45 -0.99 -4.04 5.55
N TRP A 46 -2.05 -3.51 4.95
CA TRP A 46 -3.37 -4.12 4.98
C TRP A 46 -3.40 -5.49 4.33
N THR A 47 -2.73 -5.64 3.19
CA THR A 47 -2.65 -6.91 2.48
C THR A 47 -1.94 -7.96 3.31
N ALA A 48 -0.79 -7.62 3.88
CA ALA A 48 -0.04 -8.53 4.74
C ALA A 48 -0.90 -8.99 5.93
N HIS A 49 -1.56 -8.04 6.59
CA HIS A 49 -2.40 -8.35 7.75
C HIS A 49 -3.62 -9.21 7.35
N SER A 50 -4.30 -8.87 6.27
CA SER A 50 -5.51 -9.57 5.84
C SER A 50 -5.24 -11.02 5.48
N LEU A 51 -4.09 -11.30 4.87
CA LEU A 51 -3.77 -12.65 4.39
C LEU A 51 -3.03 -13.51 5.40
N THR A 52 -2.38 -12.91 6.39
CA THR A 52 -1.58 -13.68 7.36
C THR A 52 -2.10 -13.61 8.79
N GLY A 53 -2.92 -12.62 9.10
CA GLY A 53 -3.39 -12.39 10.47
C GLY A 53 -2.35 -11.71 11.36
N GLU A 54 -1.16 -11.44 10.84
CA GLU A 54 -0.07 -10.82 11.61
C GLU A 54 0.21 -9.41 11.10
N MET A 55 0.81 -8.58 11.96
CA MET A 55 1.16 -7.22 11.57
C MET A 55 2.49 -7.22 10.81
N GLY A 56 2.52 -6.52 9.69
CA GLY A 56 3.73 -6.39 8.90
C GLY A 56 4.43 -5.07 9.17
N VAL A 57 5.75 -5.14 9.37
CA VAL A 57 6.60 -3.95 9.53
C VAL A 57 7.37 -3.77 8.24
N THR A 58 7.33 -2.57 7.69
CA THR A 58 7.99 -2.25 6.43
C THR A 58 9.50 -2.37 6.57
N SER A 59 10.11 -3.20 5.72
CA SER A 59 11.56 -3.34 5.65
C SER A 59 12.13 -2.61 4.45
N LYS A 60 11.49 -2.80 3.29
CA LYS A 60 11.90 -2.14 2.05
C LYS A 60 10.66 -1.74 1.27
N LEU A 61 10.74 -0.60 0.62
CA LEU A 61 9.67 -0.13 -0.26
C LEU A 61 10.31 0.56 -1.45
N LYS A 62 10.03 0.05 -2.65
CA LYS A 62 10.53 0.63 -3.89
C LYS A 62 9.34 1.07 -4.72
N VAL A 63 9.35 2.33 -5.13
CA VAL A 63 8.25 2.91 -5.92
C VAL A 63 8.81 3.45 -7.23
N GLU A 64 8.11 3.17 -8.32
CA GLU A 64 8.42 3.74 -9.62
C GLU A 64 7.23 4.55 -10.10
N PHE A 65 7.50 5.81 -10.46
CA PHE A 65 6.48 6.73 -10.95
C PHE A 65 6.58 6.76 -12.47
N LEU A 66 5.55 6.24 -13.14
CA LEU A 66 5.56 6.06 -14.59
C LEU A 66 4.81 7.18 -15.31
N GLU A 67 3.64 7.55 -14.75
CA GLU A 67 2.79 8.59 -15.29
C GLU A 67 2.27 9.46 -14.15
N PRO A 68 2.01 10.74 -14.38
CA PRO A 68 1.47 11.60 -13.32
C PRO A 68 0.08 11.14 -12.86
N VAL A 69 -0.17 11.31 -11.56
CA VAL A 69 -1.51 11.15 -11.00
C VAL A 69 -2.08 12.55 -10.81
N TYR A 70 -3.20 12.85 -11.43
CA TYR A 70 -3.78 14.17 -11.39
C TYR A 70 -4.79 14.32 -10.26
N LEU A 71 -4.81 15.51 -9.64
CA LEU A 71 -5.80 15.85 -8.63
C LEU A 71 -7.17 15.90 -9.28
N GLY A 72 -8.19 15.56 -8.50
CA GLY A 72 -9.57 15.61 -8.95
C GLY A 72 -10.03 14.41 -9.74
N LYS A 73 -9.15 13.45 -9.96
CA LYS A 73 -9.51 12.20 -10.65
C LYS A 73 -9.33 11.03 -9.71
N ARG A 74 -10.35 10.20 -9.59
CA ARG A 74 -10.32 9.03 -8.72
C ARG A 74 -9.33 8.01 -9.26
N ILE A 75 -8.51 7.46 -8.36
CA ILE A 75 -7.56 6.41 -8.71
C ILE A 75 -7.89 5.15 -7.92
N LYS A 76 -7.43 4.03 -8.45
CA LYS A 76 -7.51 2.74 -7.76
C LYS A 76 -6.12 2.25 -7.44
N VAL A 77 -5.98 1.67 -6.25
CA VAL A 77 -4.73 1.08 -5.80
C VAL A 77 -4.98 -0.40 -5.59
N TYR A 78 -4.11 -1.23 -6.15
CA TYR A 78 -4.21 -2.69 -6.03
C TYR A 78 -2.94 -3.23 -5.42
N CYS A 79 -3.07 -4.31 -4.66
CA CYS A 79 -1.92 -4.94 -4.03
C CYS A 79 -2.16 -6.43 -3.88
N HIS A 80 -1.10 -7.21 -4.07
CA HIS A 80 -1.15 -8.64 -3.81
C HIS A 80 0.17 -9.11 -3.21
N LEU A 81 0.10 -10.20 -2.48
CA LEU A 81 1.26 -10.82 -1.87
C LEU A 81 1.87 -11.78 -2.89
N THR A 82 3.14 -11.59 -3.22
CA THR A 82 3.81 -12.36 -4.27
C THR A 82 4.54 -13.58 -3.74
N SER A 83 5.11 -13.49 -2.54
CA SER A 83 5.81 -14.62 -1.94
C SER A 83 5.96 -14.44 -0.44
N ARG A 84 6.23 -15.55 0.23
CA ARG A 84 6.48 -15.52 1.67
C ARG A 84 7.59 -16.52 2.00
N SER A 85 8.52 -16.10 2.85
CA SER A 85 9.59 -16.94 3.36
C SER A 85 9.71 -16.68 4.86
N GLY A 86 9.13 -17.59 5.67
CA GLY A 86 9.07 -17.39 7.12
C GLY A 86 8.29 -16.12 7.48
N PRO A 87 8.89 -15.21 8.25
CA PRO A 87 8.24 -13.95 8.60
C PRO A 87 8.35 -12.90 7.51
N GLU A 88 9.10 -13.15 6.44
CA GLU A 88 9.31 -12.16 5.39
C GLU A 88 8.29 -12.35 4.28
N VAL A 89 7.55 -11.29 3.96
CA VAL A 89 6.57 -11.31 2.88
C VAL A 89 6.94 -10.25 1.85
N HIS A 90 6.70 -10.59 0.58
CA HIS A 90 6.93 -9.68 -0.54
C HIS A 90 5.61 -9.36 -1.20
N LEU A 91 5.41 -8.08 -1.49
CA LEU A 91 4.16 -7.58 -2.05
C LEU A 91 4.44 -6.71 -3.26
N GLU A 92 3.46 -6.68 -4.16
CA GLU A 92 3.47 -5.78 -5.31
C GLU A 92 2.17 -5.00 -5.33
N ALA A 93 2.26 -3.75 -5.77
CA ALA A 93 1.10 -2.88 -5.82
C ALA A 93 1.20 -1.94 -7.01
N ARG A 94 0.05 -1.40 -7.44
CA ARG A 94 0.00 -0.46 -8.53
C ARG A 94 -1.11 0.55 -8.31
N ILE A 95 -0.94 1.74 -8.88
CA ILE A 95 -1.97 2.77 -8.93
C ILE A 95 -2.41 2.87 -10.38
N GLU A 96 -3.74 2.82 -10.59
CA GLU A 96 -4.34 2.91 -11.91
C GLU A 96 -5.37 4.03 -11.98
N THR A 97 -5.47 4.61 -13.16
CA THR A 97 -6.59 5.51 -13.48
C THR A 97 -7.85 4.69 -13.75
N PRO A 98 -9.04 5.34 -13.79
CA PRO A 98 -10.28 4.61 -14.08
C PRO A 98 -10.30 3.89 -15.43
N ASP A 99 -9.53 4.38 -16.40
CA ASP A 99 -9.43 3.74 -17.71
C ASP A 99 -8.37 2.63 -17.77
N GLY A 100 -7.74 2.32 -16.63
CA GLY A 100 -6.80 1.21 -16.54
C GLY A 100 -5.35 1.54 -16.81
N ALA A 101 -5.01 2.82 -16.98
CA ALA A 101 -3.62 3.21 -17.17
C ALA A 101 -2.85 3.12 -15.85
N VAL A 102 -1.71 2.45 -15.86
CA VAL A 102 -0.87 2.31 -14.66
C VAL A 102 -0.02 3.55 -14.48
N CYS A 103 -0.21 4.25 -13.36
CA CYS A 103 0.52 5.49 -13.08
C CYS A 103 1.80 5.26 -12.29
N SER A 104 1.77 4.31 -11.35
CA SER A 104 2.93 3.97 -10.55
C SER A 104 2.83 2.54 -10.09
N VAL A 105 4.00 1.96 -9.77
CA VAL A 105 4.10 0.59 -9.27
C VAL A 105 5.04 0.57 -8.07
N ALA A 106 4.84 -0.42 -7.21
CA ALA A 106 5.68 -0.55 -6.03
C ALA A 106 5.91 -2.01 -5.71
N THR A 107 7.09 -2.28 -5.13
CA THR A 107 7.39 -3.57 -4.50
C THR A 107 7.76 -3.30 -3.06
N GLY A 108 7.35 -4.19 -2.17
CA GLY A 108 7.62 -4.04 -0.75
C GLY A 108 8.03 -5.35 -0.11
N THR A 109 8.89 -5.25 0.89
CA THR A 109 9.26 -6.35 1.76
C THR A 109 8.86 -5.98 3.17
N TYR A 110 8.08 -6.85 3.81
CA TYR A 110 7.56 -6.63 5.16
C TYR A 110 7.94 -7.80 6.03
N TYR A 111 8.19 -7.52 7.30
CA TYR A 111 8.41 -8.55 8.30
C TYR A 111 7.18 -8.70 9.16
N LEU A 112 6.66 -9.92 9.23
CA LEU A 112 5.50 -10.23 10.04
C LEU A 112 5.92 -10.39 11.50
N LEU A 113 5.16 -9.76 12.39
CA LEU A 113 5.40 -9.86 13.82
C LEU A 113 4.20 -10.53 14.47
N PRO A 114 4.42 -11.53 15.34
CA PRO A 114 3.35 -12.05 16.18
C PRO A 114 2.74 -10.92 17.01
N ARG A 115 1.46 -11.03 17.28
CA ARG A 115 0.72 -9.97 17.97
C ARG A 115 1.40 -9.55 19.29
N ALA A 116 1.86 -10.52 20.07
CA ALA A 116 2.51 -10.23 21.34
C ALA A 116 3.77 -9.38 21.17
N ARG A 117 4.57 -9.71 20.16
CA ARG A 117 5.79 -8.96 19.89
C ARG A 117 5.50 -7.56 19.36
N PHE A 118 4.48 -7.43 18.53
CA PHE A 118 4.05 -6.13 18.03
C PHE A 118 3.63 -5.22 19.18
N GLN A 119 2.84 -5.73 20.12
CA GLN A 119 2.43 -4.96 21.28
C GLN A 119 3.62 -4.52 22.13
N LYS A 120 4.62 -5.39 22.25
CA LYS A 120 5.83 -5.07 22.99
C LYS A 120 6.59 -3.91 22.38
N LEU A 121 6.70 -3.90 21.05
CA LEU A 121 7.36 -2.81 20.32
C LEU A 121 6.59 -1.49 20.44
N ILE A 122 5.28 -1.55 20.32
CA ILE A 122 4.42 -0.35 20.36
C ILE A 122 4.40 0.28 21.75
N TYR A 123 4.28 -0.54 22.79
CA TYR A 123 4.12 -0.04 24.16
C TYR A 123 5.42 0.02 24.94
N GLY A 124 6.53 -0.48 24.38
CA GLY A 124 7.82 -0.44 25.05
C GLY A 124 7.86 -1.22 26.35
N ARG A 125 7.11 -2.32 26.46
CA ARG A 125 7.00 -3.09 27.70
C ARG A 125 7.56 -4.49 27.56
N GLU A 126 8.08 -4.95 28.65
CA GLU A 126 8.57 -6.32 28.80
C GLU A 126 7.43 -7.28 29.11
#